data_7d11b90dd74b02c9463bd0fbba86d854
#
_entry.id   7d11b90dd74b02c9463bd0fbba86d854
#
_cell.length_a   1.000
_cell.length_b   1.000
_cell.length_c   1.000
_cell.angle_alpha   90.00
_cell.angle_beta   90.00
_cell.angle_gamma   90.00
#
_symmetry.space_group_name_H-M   'P 1'
#
loop_
_entity.id
_entity.type
_entity.pdbx_description
1 polymer ?
#
loop_
_entity_poly.entity_id
_entity_poly.type
_entity_poly.pdbx_seq_one_letter_code
_entity_poly.pdbx_strand_id
1 'polypeptide(L)'
;MLPASLKRYAWLSIAAALATILLKGWAWRLTGSVGLLSDALESFVNLAGAMMALAMLSLAALPADDNHAHGHGKAEYFSSAFEGFLILVAAVSIAYAAIERLFNPQPLEAVGIGLGVSVIASIINLVTSRILMGVGRKYKSITLEADAHHLLTDVWTSVGVIAGVGLVWVTGWLWLDPVIAILVAMNIVWTGWQLLQRSAAGLMDVSIPADELKAIEGILNNYRQQGLEFHALRTRQAGTRAFVSFHLMVPGAWTVQHGHDWSERIEAEIRRAVSHAHITTHLEPMEDPVSLADQDLDRQAD
;
A
#
# COMPACT_ATOMS: atom_id res chain seq x y z
N MET A 1 3.59 2.56 -18.31
CA MET A 1 2.70 1.37 -18.32
C MET A 1 2.97 0.57 -17.07
N LEU A 2 1.94 0.28 -16.27
CA LEU A 2 2.05 -0.74 -15.22
C LEU A 2 2.59 -2.02 -15.88
N PRO A 3 3.67 -2.61 -15.40
CA PRO A 3 4.12 -3.85 -15.99
C PRO A 3 3.01 -4.87 -15.82
N ALA A 4 2.60 -5.52 -16.91
CA ALA A 4 1.65 -6.66 -16.89
C ALA A 4 2.07 -7.75 -15.87
N SER A 5 3.28 -7.61 -15.35
CA SER A 5 3.88 -8.45 -14.33
C SER A 5 3.29 -8.31 -12.93
N LEU A 6 2.60 -7.23 -12.55
CA LEU A 6 2.09 -7.08 -11.18
C LEU A 6 0.93 -8.04 -10.89
N LYS A 7 0.07 -8.31 -11.87
CA LYS A 7 -1.03 -9.28 -11.75
C LYS A 7 -0.55 -10.69 -11.34
N ARG A 8 0.65 -11.10 -11.77
CA ARG A 8 1.20 -12.42 -11.41
C ARG A 8 1.44 -12.55 -9.90
N TYR A 9 1.71 -11.45 -9.22
CA TYR A 9 1.91 -11.46 -7.77
C TYR A 9 0.58 -11.51 -7.01
N ALA A 10 -0.49 -10.90 -7.53
CA ALA A 10 -1.83 -11.12 -7.00
C ALA A 10 -2.28 -12.58 -7.21
N TRP A 11 -1.94 -13.20 -8.33
CA TRP A 11 -2.15 -14.65 -8.52
C TRP A 11 -1.33 -15.51 -7.55
N LEU A 12 -0.11 -15.07 -7.19
CA LEU A 12 0.69 -15.75 -6.16
C LEU A 12 -0.02 -15.68 -4.80
N SER A 13 -0.58 -14.53 -4.43
CA SER A 13 -1.36 -14.36 -3.20
C SER A 13 -2.61 -15.26 -3.19
N ILE A 14 -3.37 -15.29 -4.28
CA ILE A 14 -4.52 -16.20 -4.43
C ILE A 14 -4.08 -17.67 -4.26
N ALA A 15 -2.98 -18.08 -4.88
CA ALA A 15 -2.45 -19.43 -4.75
C ALA A 15 -2.04 -19.76 -3.31
N ALA A 16 -1.42 -18.82 -2.61
CA ALA A 16 -1.07 -18.96 -1.19
C ALA A 16 -2.34 -19.08 -0.32
N ALA A 17 -3.35 -18.24 -0.55
CA ALA A 17 -4.63 -18.30 0.17
C ALA A 17 -5.33 -19.64 -0.06
N LEU A 18 -5.40 -20.13 -1.29
CA LEU A 18 -5.97 -21.44 -1.58
C LEU A 18 -5.20 -22.59 -0.91
N ALA A 19 -3.86 -22.51 -0.92
CA ALA A 19 -3.03 -23.52 -0.26
C ALA A 19 -3.26 -23.54 1.26
N THR A 20 -3.38 -22.37 1.90
CA THR A 20 -3.65 -22.27 3.35
C THR A 20 -5.07 -22.72 3.70
N ILE A 21 -6.08 -22.39 2.89
CA ILE A 21 -7.47 -22.90 3.04
C ILE A 21 -7.50 -24.41 2.98
N LEU A 22 -6.87 -25.02 1.97
CA LEU A 22 -6.83 -26.47 1.82
C LEU A 22 -6.12 -27.15 2.98
N LEU A 23 -4.97 -26.61 3.40
CA LEU A 23 -4.18 -27.14 4.50
C LEU A 23 -4.93 -27.09 5.83
N LYS A 24 -5.48 -25.93 6.19
CA LYS A 24 -6.23 -25.73 7.43
C LYS A 24 -7.55 -26.49 7.42
N GLY A 25 -8.27 -26.51 6.29
CA GLY A 25 -9.52 -27.28 6.12
C GLY A 25 -9.30 -28.79 6.21
N TRP A 26 -8.19 -29.30 5.68
CA TRP A 26 -7.81 -30.72 5.82
C TRP A 26 -7.48 -31.06 7.29
N ALA A 27 -6.72 -30.22 7.97
CA ALA A 27 -6.42 -30.41 9.38
C ALA A 27 -7.67 -30.37 10.26
N TRP A 28 -8.61 -29.45 9.99
CA TRP A 28 -9.93 -29.46 10.65
C TRP A 28 -10.68 -30.76 10.46
N ARG A 29 -10.74 -31.28 9.23
CA ARG A 29 -11.43 -32.58 8.97
C ARG A 29 -10.81 -33.75 9.72
N LEU A 30 -9.50 -33.73 9.96
CA LEU A 30 -8.81 -34.80 10.69
C LEU A 30 -8.98 -34.70 12.21
N THR A 31 -9.09 -33.48 12.74
CA THR A 31 -9.04 -33.23 14.19
C THR A 31 -10.42 -32.90 14.77
N GLY A 32 -11.38 -32.41 13.95
CA GLY A 32 -12.64 -31.84 14.43
C GLY A 32 -12.50 -30.54 15.20
N SER A 33 -11.30 -29.94 15.27
CA SER A 33 -11.01 -28.74 16.07
C SER A 33 -11.74 -27.52 15.54
N VAL A 34 -12.55 -26.87 16.40
CA VAL A 34 -13.25 -25.62 16.08
C VAL A 34 -12.26 -24.48 15.82
N GLY A 35 -11.12 -24.45 16.50
CA GLY A 35 -10.04 -23.47 16.26
C GLY A 35 -9.48 -23.56 14.83
N LEU A 36 -9.22 -24.78 14.33
CA LEU A 36 -8.78 -24.98 12.94
C LEU A 36 -9.85 -24.63 11.90
N LEU A 37 -11.14 -24.82 12.23
CA LEU A 37 -12.23 -24.34 11.37
C LEU A 37 -12.23 -22.82 11.30
N SER A 38 -12.10 -22.13 12.43
CA SER A 38 -12.01 -20.66 12.51
C SER A 38 -10.84 -20.14 11.68
N ASP A 39 -9.66 -20.76 11.82
CA ASP A 39 -8.46 -20.44 11.04
C ASP A 39 -8.67 -20.65 9.51
N ALA A 40 -9.40 -21.72 9.14
CA ALA A 40 -9.72 -21.96 7.74
C ALA A 40 -10.69 -20.89 7.19
N LEU A 41 -11.69 -20.48 7.98
CA LEU A 41 -12.64 -19.42 7.61
C LEU A 41 -11.93 -18.07 7.47
N GLU A 42 -10.96 -17.75 8.33
CA GLU A 42 -10.12 -16.54 8.22
C GLU A 42 -9.32 -16.54 6.90
N SER A 43 -8.83 -17.70 6.46
CA SER A 43 -8.12 -17.81 5.18
C SER A 43 -9.00 -17.51 3.95
N PHE A 44 -10.34 -17.59 4.05
CA PHE A 44 -11.24 -17.08 3.01
C PHE A 44 -11.25 -15.55 2.94
N VAL A 45 -11.04 -14.87 4.05
CA VAL A 45 -10.89 -13.40 4.07
C VAL A 45 -9.63 -13.00 3.30
N ASN A 46 -8.53 -13.74 3.48
CA ASN A 46 -7.29 -13.53 2.71
C ASN A 46 -7.51 -13.74 1.21
N LEU A 47 -8.28 -14.76 0.84
CA LEU A 47 -8.66 -14.98 -0.55
C LEU A 47 -9.47 -13.82 -1.12
N ALA A 48 -10.42 -13.27 -0.35
CA ALA A 48 -11.21 -12.11 -0.77
C ALA A 48 -10.31 -10.86 -1.00
N GLY A 49 -9.35 -10.61 -0.11
CA GLY A 49 -8.34 -9.56 -0.26
C GLY A 49 -7.51 -9.73 -1.52
N ALA A 50 -6.94 -10.91 -1.73
CA ALA A 50 -6.14 -11.23 -2.91
C ALA A 50 -6.94 -11.12 -4.23
N MET A 51 -8.23 -11.48 -4.23
CA MET A 51 -9.12 -11.28 -5.37
C MET A 51 -9.39 -9.80 -5.64
N MET A 52 -9.60 -9.00 -4.59
CA MET A 52 -9.75 -7.54 -4.69
C MET A 52 -8.46 -6.91 -5.24
N ALA A 53 -7.28 -7.35 -4.76
CA ALA A 53 -5.99 -6.91 -5.28
C ALA A 53 -5.84 -7.21 -6.78
N LEU A 54 -6.20 -8.43 -7.22
CA LEU A 54 -6.16 -8.80 -8.63
C LEU A 54 -7.12 -7.95 -9.48
N ALA A 55 -8.34 -7.71 -9.00
CA ALA A 55 -9.33 -6.89 -9.69
C ALA A 55 -8.85 -5.44 -9.85
N MET A 56 -8.38 -4.82 -8.76
CA MET A 56 -7.94 -3.42 -8.77
C MET A 56 -6.63 -3.22 -9.54
N LEU A 57 -5.67 -4.15 -9.46
CA LEU A 57 -4.48 -4.12 -10.31
C LEU A 57 -4.83 -4.33 -11.79
N SER A 58 -5.90 -5.09 -12.07
CA SER A 58 -6.38 -5.28 -13.44
C SER A 58 -7.01 -4.00 -13.98
N LEU A 59 -7.78 -3.30 -13.17
CA LEU A 59 -8.36 -2.01 -13.50
C LEU A 59 -7.27 -0.92 -13.64
N ALA A 60 -6.34 -0.83 -12.69
CA ALA A 60 -5.25 0.14 -12.71
C ALA A 60 -4.32 -0.01 -13.94
N ALA A 61 -4.28 -1.22 -14.53
CA ALA A 61 -3.49 -1.49 -15.73
C ALA A 61 -4.17 -1.05 -17.03
N LEU A 62 -5.46 -0.68 -17.00
CA LEU A 62 -6.15 -0.15 -18.18
C LEU A 62 -5.54 1.19 -18.61
N PRO A 63 -5.47 1.47 -19.93
CA PRO A 63 -5.06 2.76 -20.42
C PRO A 63 -6.04 3.86 -19.99
N ALA A 64 -5.64 5.12 -20.17
CA ALA A 64 -6.55 6.24 -20.07
C ALA A 64 -7.65 6.12 -21.14
N ASP A 65 -8.86 6.54 -20.77
CA ASP A 65 -10.04 6.58 -21.62
C ASP A 65 -10.75 7.95 -21.47
N ASP A 66 -11.86 8.14 -22.20
CA ASP A 66 -12.60 9.41 -22.21
C ASP A 66 -13.17 9.80 -20.84
N ASN A 67 -13.49 8.82 -19.98
CA ASN A 67 -14.00 9.05 -18.63
C ASN A 67 -12.89 9.20 -17.59
N HIS A 68 -11.71 8.62 -17.84
CA HIS A 68 -10.56 8.57 -16.96
C HIS A 68 -9.29 9.02 -17.70
N ALA A 69 -9.26 10.30 -18.09
CA ALA A 69 -8.17 10.88 -18.89
C ALA A 69 -6.77 10.73 -18.27
N HIS A 70 -6.66 10.62 -16.95
CA HIS A 70 -5.41 10.34 -16.23
C HIS A 70 -5.16 8.86 -15.98
N GLY A 71 -6.03 7.97 -16.51
CA GLY A 71 -5.99 6.52 -16.33
C GLY A 71 -6.56 6.06 -14.99
N HIS A 72 -6.45 4.77 -14.72
CA HIS A 72 -7.13 4.08 -13.63
C HIS A 72 -6.24 3.81 -12.40
N GLY A 73 -5.07 4.47 -12.30
CA GLY A 73 -4.07 4.19 -11.27
C GLY A 73 -4.60 4.29 -9.82
N LYS A 74 -5.54 5.19 -9.56
CA LYS A 74 -6.17 5.34 -8.23
C LYS A 74 -6.98 4.11 -7.78
N ALA A 75 -7.30 3.17 -8.67
CA ALA A 75 -7.95 1.92 -8.29
C ALA A 75 -7.16 1.14 -7.23
N GLU A 76 -5.83 1.27 -7.20
CA GLU A 76 -4.99 0.64 -6.19
C GLU A 76 -5.32 1.10 -4.76
N TYR A 77 -5.75 2.35 -4.56
CA TYR A 77 -6.10 2.85 -3.24
C TYR A 77 -7.38 2.22 -2.68
N PHE A 78 -8.33 1.82 -3.54
CA PHE A 78 -9.51 1.09 -3.11
C PHE A 78 -9.17 -0.31 -2.59
N SER A 79 -8.26 -1.02 -3.28
CA SER A 79 -7.76 -2.31 -2.80
C SER A 79 -7.05 -2.17 -1.46
N SER A 80 -6.15 -1.20 -1.36
CA SER A 80 -5.40 -0.95 -0.13
C SER A 80 -6.31 -0.54 1.05
N ALA A 81 -7.36 0.26 0.80
CA ALA A 81 -8.35 0.60 1.82
C ALA A 81 -9.15 -0.63 2.27
N PHE A 82 -9.55 -1.48 1.33
CA PHE A 82 -10.25 -2.72 1.62
C PHE A 82 -9.41 -3.66 2.50
N GLU A 83 -8.12 -3.85 2.15
CA GLU A 83 -7.18 -4.63 2.96
C GLU A 83 -7.00 -4.03 4.36
N GLY A 84 -6.81 -2.71 4.46
CA GLY A 84 -6.70 -2.02 5.74
C GLY A 84 -7.93 -2.22 6.62
N PHE A 85 -9.13 -2.20 6.02
CA PHE A 85 -10.38 -2.49 6.72
C PHE A 85 -10.44 -3.95 7.22
N LEU A 86 -10.07 -4.93 6.38
CA LEU A 86 -10.03 -6.34 6.78
C LEU A 86 -9.06 -6.58 7.94
N ILE A 87 -7.88 -5.95 7.90
CA ILE A 87 -6.88 -5.99 8.97
C ILE A 87 -7.47 -5.44 10.29
N LEU A 88 -8.20 -4.33 10.25
CA LEU A 88 -8.84 -3.77 11.45
C LEU A 88 -9.95 -4.66 11.99
N VAL A 89 -10.76 -5.26 11.13
CA VAL A 89 -11.80 -6.22 11.54
C VAL A 89 -11.17 -7.42 12.24
N ALA A 90 -10.10 -7.97 11.67
CA ALA A 90 -9.34 -9.07 12.29
C ALA A 90 -8.79 -8.67 13.66
N ALA A 91 -8.16 -7.50 13.78
CA ALA A 91 -7.61 -7.00 15.04
C ALA A 91 -8.69 -6.83 16.14
N VAL A 92 -9.86 -6.30 15.80
CA VAL A 92 -10.99 -6.17 16.72
C VAL A 92 -11.49 -7.55 17.17
N SER A 93 -11.59 -8.51 16.24
CA SER A 93 -12.01 -9.87 16.55
C SER A 93 -11.03 -10.57 17.50
N ILE A 94 -9.72 -10.41 17.26
CA ILE A 94 -8.66 -10.96 18.13
C ILE A 94 -8.73 -10.32 19.53
N ALA A 95 -8.85 -8.98 19.59
CA ALA A 95 -8.94 -8.27 20.87
C ALA A 95 -10.16 -8.70 21.67
N TYR A 96 -11.31 -8.84 21.00
CA TYR A 96 -12.55 -9.32 21.65
C TYR A 96 -12.36 -10.73 22.24
N ALA A 97 -11.87 -11.67 21.44
CA ALA A 97 -11.63 -13.05 21.89
C ALA A 97 -10.59 -13.11 23.03
N ALA A 98 -9.55 -12.30 22.97
CA ALA A 98 -8.53 -12.22 24.02
C ALA A 98 -9.09 -11.65 25.33
N ILE A 99 -9.92 -10.61 25.27
CA ILE A 99 -10.60 -10.04 26.44
C ILE A 99 -11.54 -11.09 27.06
N GLU A 100 -12.33 -11.79 26.26
CA GLU A 100 -13.21 -12.85 26.75
C GLU A 100 -12.42 -13.95 27.47
N ARG A 101 -11.28 -14.40 26.91
CA ARG A 101 -10.38 -15.40 27.55
C ARG A 101 -9.73 -14.88 28.83
N LEU A 102 -9.51 -13.58 28.97
CA LEU A 102 -8.95 -13.00 30.17
C LEU A 102 -9.91 -13.13 31.36
N PHE A 103 -11.22 -12.97 31.13
CA PHE A 103 -12.27 -13.11 32.15
C PHE A 103 -12.72 -14.58 32.34
N ASN A 104 -12.66 -15.40 31.29
CA ASN A 104 -13.06 -16.80 31.26
C ASN A 104 -11.92 -17.67 30.78
N PRO A 105 -10.88 -17.94 31.60
CA PRO A 105 -9.73 -18.71 31.19
C PRO A 105 -10.13 -20.10 30.69
N GLN A 106 -9.77 -20.44 29.47
CA GLN A 106 -9.99 -21.76 28.87
C GLN A 106 -8.67 -22.56 28.87
N PRO A 107 -8.72 -23.88 29.13
CA PRO A 107 -7.54 -24.72 28.98
C PRO A 107 -7.08 -24.69 27.50
N LEU A 108 -5.76 -24.76 27.31
CA LEU A 108 -5.19 -24.83 25.96
C LEU A 108 -5.57 -26.16 25.31
N GLU A 109 -6.32 -26.12 24.22
CA GLU A 109 -6.68 -27.32 23.46
C GLU A 109 -5.49 -27.83 22.64
N ALA A 110 -5.50 -29.15 22.42
CA ALA A 110 -4.54 -30.04 21.74
C ALA A 110 -3.50 -29.36 20.82
N VAL A 111 -2.29 -29.26 21.33
CA VAL A 111 -1.14 -28.51 20.76
C VAL A 111 -0.49 -29.22 19.57
N GLY A 112 -0.95 -30.41 19.15
CA GLY A 112 -0.19 -31.26 18.20
C GLY A 112 -0.30 -30.83 16.71
N ILE A 113 -1.25 -31.46 15.99
CA ILE A 113 -1.40 -31.29 14.51
C ILE A 113 -1.77 -29.84 14.14
N GLY A 114 -2.64 -29.18 14.95
CA GLY A 114 -3.07 -27.82 14.69
C GLY A 114 -1.91 -26.82 14.67
N LEU A 115 -0.99 -26.91 15.65
CA LEU A 115 0.18 -26.04 15.70
C LEU A 115 1.10 -26.28 14.50
N GLY A 116 1.33 -27.55 14.11
CA GLY A 116 2.13 -27.87 12.93
C GLY A 116 1.57 -27.28 11.64
N VAL A 117 0.25 -27.35 11.46
CA VAL A 117 -0.45 -26.75 10.30
C VAL A 117 -0.37 -25.23 10.32
N SER A 118 -0.58 -24.59 11.49
CA SER A 118 -0.45 -23.13 11.62
C SER A 118 0.97 -22.65 11.33
N VAL A 119 2.01 -23.39 11.74
CA VAL A 119 3.41 -23.06 11.39
C VAL A 119 3.64 -23.12 9.88
N ILE A 120 3.17 -24.19 9.21
CA ILE A 120 3.34 -24.32 7.74
C ILE A 120 2.58 -23.20 7.02
N ALA A 121 1.33 -22.91 7.40
CA ALA A 121 0.54 -21.83 6.82
C ALA A 121 1.21 -20.48 7.04
N SER A 122 1.78 -20.23 8.23
CA SER A 122 2.52 -19.00 8.54
C SER A 122 3.79 -18.85 7.70
N ILE A 123 4.49 -19.93 7.40
CA ILE A 123 5.66 -19.93 6.50
C ILE A 123 5.23 -19.55 5.08
N ILE A 124 4.13 -20.13 4.57
CA ILE A 124 3.56 -19.77 3.25
C ILE A 124 3.23 -18.29 3.20
N ASN A 125 2.50 -17.77 4.20
CA ASN A 125 2.13 -16.36 4.30
C ASN A 125 3.36 -15.46 4.42
N LEU A 126 4.36 -15.81 5.23
CA LEU A 126 5.59 -15.06 5.39
C LEU A 126 6.38 -14.95 4.09
N VAL A 127 6.57 -16.06 3.38
CA VAL A 127 7.31 -16.06 2.11
C VAL A 127 6.56 -15.24 1.08
N THR A 128 5.25 -15.43 0.95
CA THR A 128 4.41 -14.67 0.01
C THR A 128 4.44 -13.18 0.35
N SER A 129 4.23 -12.81 1.60
CA SER A 129 4.29 -11.42 2.09
C SER A 129 5.63 -10.75 1.76
N ARG A 130 6.77 -11.44 1.97
CA ARG A 130 8.10 -10.89 1.65
C ARG A 130 8.27 -10.62 0.16
N ILE A 131 7.77 -11.51 -0.70
CA ILE A 131 7.81 -11.33 -2.14
C ILE A 131 6.93 -10.13 -2.54
N LEU A 132 5.68 -10.09 -2.07
CA LEU A 132 4.75 -9.01 -2.37
C LEU A 132 5.26 -7.65 -1.89
N MET A 133 5.78 -7.58 -0.66
CA MET A 133 6.36 -6.36 -0.10
C MET A 133 7.55 -5.85 -0.92
N GLY A 134 8.47 -6.74 -1.31
CA GLY A 134 9.61 -6.39 -2.14
C GLY A 134 9.21 -5.83 -3.50
N VAL A 135 8.20 -6.43 -4.12
CA VAL A 135 7.67 -5.99 -5.42
C VAL A 135 6.83 -4.72 -5.27
N GLY A 136 5.96 -4.65 -4.27
CA GLY A 136 5.13 -3.49 -3.97
C GLY A 136 5.99 -2.23 -3.81
N ARG A 137 7.03 -2.29 -2.99
CA ARG A 137 7.98 -1.18 -2.79
C ARG A 137 8.74 -0.82 -4.06
N LYS A 138 9.21 -1.83 -4.81
CA LYS A 138 9.96 -1.60 -6.06
C LYS A 138 9.13 -0.88 -7.12
N TYR A 139 7.87 -1.23 -7.26
CA TYR A 139 6.97 -0.67 -8.27
C TYR A 139 5.99 0.36 -7.70
N LYS A 140 6.12 0.70 -6.40
CA LYS A 140 5.25 1.64 -5.68
C LYS A 140 3.77 1.28 -5.74
N SER A 141 3.47 -0.02 -5.79
CA SER A 141 2.10 -0.53 -5.77
C SER A 141 1.61 -0.67 -4.34
N ILE A 142 0.74 0.25 -3.93
CA ILE A 142 0.12 0.23 -2.60
C ILE A 142 -0.75 -1.00 -2.41
N THR A 143 -1.36 -1.54 -3.47
CA THR A 143 -2.14 -2.79 -3.45
C THR A 143 -1.29 -3.97 -2.99
N LEU A 144 -0.09 -4.17 -3.60
CA LEU A 144 0.78 -5.28 -3.22
C LEU A 144 1.39 -5.11 -1.83
N GLU A 145 1.67 -3.88 -1.42
CA GLU A 145 2.10 -3.60 -0.05
C GLU A 145 0.99 -3.92 0.96
N ALA A 146 -0.26 -3.56 0.65
CA ALA A 146 -1.41 -3.83 1.50
C ALA A 146 -1.67 -5.32 1.68
N ASP A 147 -1.71 -6.08 0.59
CA ASP A 147 -1.85 -7.55 0.60
C ASP A 147 -0.70 -8.22 1.38
N ALA A 148 0.54 -7.71 1.22
CA ALA A 148 1.68 -8.17 2.02
C ALA A 148 1.50 -7.90 3.52
N HIS A 149 0.98 -6.74 3.91
CA HIS A 149 0.69 -6.42 5.31
C HIS A 149 -0.41 -7.31 5.88
N HIS A 150 -1.44 -7.62 5.10
CA HIS A 150 -2.50 -8.54 5.48
C HIS A 150 -1.95 -9.94 5.80
N LEU A 151 -1.19 -10.53 4.86
CA LEU A 151 -0.53 -11.82 5.08
C LEU A 151 0.45 -11.82 6.27
N LEU A 152 1.14 -10.70 6.50
CA LEU A 152 2.04 -10.55 7.64
C LEU A 152 1.28 -10.46 8.96
N THR A 153 0.06 -9.93 8.97
CA THR A 153 -0.85 -9.94 10.13
C THR A 153 -1.11 -11.37 10.59
N ASP A 154 -1.41 -12.28 9.68
CA ASP A 154 -1.62 -13.71 10.00
C ASP A 154 -0.35 -14.36 10.58
N VAL A 155 0.82 -13.95 10.11
CA VAL A 155 2.09 -14.44 10.69
C VAL A 155 2.23 -13.94 12.13
N TRP A 156 1.94 -12.67 12.40
CA TRP A 156 2.03 -12.11 13.76
C TRP A 156 1.02 -12.74 14.72
N THR A 157 -0.20 -13.03 14.27
CA THR A 157 -1.20 -13.75 15.09
C THR A 157 -0.71 -15.15 15.44
N SER A 158 -0.17 -15.89 14.45
CA SER A 158 0.39 -17.22 14.67
C SER A 158 1.60 -17.20 15.62
N VAL A 159 2.51 -16.24 15.49
CA VAL A 159 3.64 -16.05 16.40
C VAL A 159 3.15 -15.73 17.81
N GLY A 160 2.13 -14.87 17.93
CA GLY A 160 1.50 -14.54 19.22
C GLY A 160 0.90 -15.77 19.90
N VAL A 161 0.17 -16.60 19.16
CA VAL A 161 -0.38 -17.86 19.68
C VAL A 161 0.71 -18.80 20.15
N ILE A 162 1.75 -19.03 19.33
CA ILE A 162 2.87 -19.90 19.69
C ILE A 162 3.60 -19.40 20.95
N ALA A 163 3.84 -18.08 21.03
CA ALA A 163 4.50 -17.46 22.19
C ALA A 163 3.61 -17.55 23.44
N GLY A 164 2.29 -17.27 23.31
CA GLY A 164 1.32 -17.36 24.39
C GLY A 164 1.26 -18.78 24.96
N VAL A 165 1.04 -19.78 24.10
CA VAL A 165 1.01 -21.18 24.47
C VAL A 165 2.33 -21.64 25.13
N GLY A 166 3.47 -21.24 24.55
CA GLY A 166 4.80 -21.60 25.07
C GLY A 166 5.04 -21.00 26.47
N LEU A 167 4.67 -19.75 26.70
CA LEU A 167 4.80 -19.08 28.01
C LEU A 167 3.87 -19.68 29.06
N VAL A 168 2.62 -19.98 28.69
CA VAL A 168 1.69 -20.68 29.59
C VAL A 168 2.23 -22.06 29.97
N TRP A 169 2.80 -22.79 29.01
CA TRP A 169 3.38 -24.11 29.29
C TRP A 169 4.55 -24.05 30.29
N VAL A 170 5.41 -23.02 30.19
CA VAL A 170 6.58 -22.87 31.07
C VAL A 170 6.21 -22.31 32.45
N THR A 171 5.25 -21.34 32.50
CA THR A 171 4.95 -20.60 33.72
C THR A 171 3.72 -21.10 34.45
N GLY A 172 2.80 -21.78 33.78
CA GLY A 172 1.45 -22.14 34.28
C GLY A 172 0.46 -20.97 34.32
N TRP A 173 0.84 -19.76 33.87
CA TRP A 173 0.00 -18.56 33.97
C TRP A 173 -0.89 -18.40 32.73
N LEU A 174 -2.14 -18.85 32.81
CA LEU A 174 -3.11 -18.83 31.71
C LEU A 174 -3.40 -17.42 31.16
N TRP A 175 -3.25 -16.38 31.98
CA TRP A 175 -3.52 -14.99 31.56
C TRP A 175 -2.47 -14.41 30.59
N LEU A 176 -1.30 -15.06 30.43
CA LEU A 176 -0.26 -14.61 29.51
C LEU A 176 -0.70 -14.72 28.04
N ASP A 177 -1.41 -15.77 27.68
CA ASP A 177 -1.91 -15.98 26.31
C ASP A 177 -2.81 -14.79 25.84
N PRO A 178 -3.90 -14.44 26.53
CA PRO A 178 -4.74 -13.30 26.12
C PRO A 178 -4.01 -11.94 26.18
N VAL A 179 -3.05 -11.75 27.08
CA VAL A 179 -2.27 -10.50 27.13
C VAL A 179 -1.40 -10.36 25.89
N ILE A 180 -0.71 -11.43 25.47
CA ILE A 180 0.08 -11.43 24.23
C ILE A 180 -0.82 -11.19 23.03
N ALA A 181 -1.98 -11.84 22.96
CA ALA A 181 -2.95 -11.65 21.88
C ALA A 181 -3.41 -10.18 21.79
N ILE A 182 -3.65 -9.49 22.92
CA ILE A 182 -3.99 -8.06 22.95
C ILE A 182 -2.83 -7.21 22.42
N LEU A 183 -1.59 -7.48 22.81
CA LEU A 183 -0.42 -6.75 22.32
C LEU A 183 -0.24 -6.92 20.81
N VAL A 184 -0.44 -8.12 20.28
CA VAL A 184 -0.44 -8.39 18.85
C VAL A 184 -1.57 -7.63 18.15
N ALA A 185 -2.80 -7.67 18.69
CA ALA A 185 -3.93 -6.95 18.14
C ALA A 185 -3.69 -5.43 18.07
N MET A 186 -3.07 -4.82 19.08
CA MET A 186 -2.70 -3.39 19.04
C MET A 186 -1.73 -3.06 17.90
N ASN A 187 -0.73 -3.89 17.67
CA ASN A 187 0.19 -3.71 16.53
C ASN A 187 -0.53 -3.84 15.19
N ILE A 188 -1.50 -4.75 15.09
CA ILE A 188 -2.32 -4.97 13.90
C ILE A 188 -3.23 -3.77 13.63
N VAL A 189 -3.88 -3.21 14.68
CA VAL A 189 -4.66 -1.96 14.57
C VAL A 189 -3.81 -0.82 14.02
N TRP A 190 -2.59 -0.66 14.53
CA TRP A 190 -1.68 0.37 14.05
C TRP A 190 -1.38 0.22 12.56
N THR A 191 -1.06 -0.99 12.11
CA THR A 191 -0.78 -1.29 10.70
C THR A 191 -1.99 -1.02 9.80
N GLY A 192 -3.17 -1.51 10.19
CA GLY A 192 -4.41 -1.28 9.44
C GLY A 192 -4.79 0.20 9.34
N TRP A 193 -4.61 0.95 10.44
CA TRP A 193 -4.84 2.39 10.46
C TRP A 193 -3.90 3.15 9.52
N GLN A 194 -2.60 2.86 9.55
CA GLN A 194 -1.63 3.46 8.63
C GLN A 194 -1.99 3.19 7.17
N LEU A 195 -2.47 1.99 6.88
CA LEU A 195 -2.85 1.61 5.51
C LEU A 195 -4.08 2.39 5.04
N LEU A 196 -5.10 2.54 5.91
CA LEU A 196 -6.28 3.36 5.62
C LEU A 196 -5.91 4.84 5.40
N GLN A 197 -5.04 5.40 6.26
CA GLN A 197 -4.58 6.78 6.10
C GLN A 197 -3.83 6.98 4.78
N ARG A 198 -2.94 6.07 4.40
CA ARG A 198 -2.21 6.13 3.11
C ARG A 198 -3.17 6.04 1.92
N SER A 199 -4.18 5.19 2.01
CA SER A 199 -5.20 5.04 0.96
C SER A 199 -6.04 6.30 0.82
N ALA A 200 -6.52 6.86 1.93
CA ALA A 200 -7.28 8.11 1.93
C ALA A 200 -6.45 9.28 1.39
N ALA A 201 -5.19 9.42 1.83
CA ALA A 201 -4.29 10.44 1.32
C ALA A 201 -4.06 10.31 -0.20
N GLY A 202 -3.89 9.08 -0.70
CA GLY A 202 -3.72 8.82 -2.13
C GLY A 202 -4.95 9.16 -2.97
N LEU A 203 -6.16 8.94 -2.43
CA LEU A 203 -7.41 9.37 -3.07
C LEU A 203 -7.53 10.91 -3.12
N MET A 204 -6.96 11.60 -2.13
CA MET A 204 -6.93 13.06 -2.02
C MET A 204 -5.70 13.71 -2.68
N ASP A 205 -5.10 13.05 -3.68
CA ASP A 205 -3.99 13.60 -4.45
C ASP A 205 -2.74 13.94 -3.61
N VAL A 206 -2.35 13.05 -2.69
CA VAL A 206 -1.11 13.20 -1.92
C VAL A 206 0.09 13.43 -2.85
N SER A 207 0.99 14.32 -2.43
CA SER A 207 2.25 14.59 -3.13
C SER A 207 3.09 13.32 -3.29
N ILE A 208 4.00 13.33 -4.26
CA ILE A 208 5.01 12.28 -4.43
C ILE A 208 5.92 12.18 -3.20
N PRO A 209 6.67 11.08 -3.02
CA PRO A 209 7.63 10.92 -1.93
C PRO A 209 8.62 12.08 -1.84
N ALA A 210 8.99 12.45 -0.60
CA ALA A 210 9.81 13.63 -0.33
C ALA A 210 11.21 13.56 -0.97
N ASP A 211 11.77 12.38 -1.15
CA ASP A 211 13.05 12.16 -1.84
C ASP A 211 12.95 12.47 -3.34
N GLU A 212 11.85 12.08 -3.96
CA GLU A 212 11.58 12.39 -5.37
C GLU A 212 11.28 13.88 -5.58
N LEU A 213 10.49 14.48 -4.67
CA LEU A 213 10.21 15.91 -4.71
C LEU A 213 11.50 16.72 -4.60
N LYS A 214 12.39 16.38 -3.67
CA LYS A 214 13.70 17.02 -3.53
C LYS A 214 14.58 16.86 -4.77
N ALA A 215 14.52 15.71 -5.43
CA ALA A 215 15.26 15.50 -6.68
C ALA A 215 14.77 16.45 -7.78
N ILE A 216 13.44 16.62 -7.92
CA ILE A 216 12.84 17.58 -8.86
C ILE A 216 13.24 19.01 -8.53
N GLU A 217 13.10 19.43 -7.25
CA GLU A 217 13.48 20.76 -6.80
C GLU A 217 14.97 21.04 -7.06
N GLY A 218 15.84 20.05 -6.86
CA GLY A 218 17.28 20.14 -7.17
C GLY A 218 17.55 20.41 -8.64
N ILE A 219 16.83 19.70 -9.53
CA ILE A 219 16.93 19.91 -10.99
C ILE A 219 16.47 21.33 -11.34
N LEU A 220 15.28 21.74 -10.86
CA LEU A 220 14.74 23.06 -11.15
C LEU A 220 15.67 24.17 -10.63
N ASN A 221 16.27 24.01 -9.44
CA ASN A 221 17.20 24.98 -8.88
C ASN A 221 18.50 25.13 -9.71
N ASN A 222 18.97 24.05 -10.36
CA ASN A 222 20.11 24.15 -11.28
C ASN A 222 19.77 25.03 -12.50
N TYR A 223 18.55 25.00 -12.98
CA TYR A 223 18.10 25.85 -14.09
C TYR A 223 17.83 27.30 -13.64
N ARG A 224 17.43 27.55 -12.39
CA ARG A 224 17.39 28.91 -11.82
C ARG A 224 18.73 29.63 -11.89
N GLN A 225 19.81 28.91 -11.64
CA GLN A 225 21.17 29.48 -11.76
C GLN A 225 21.52 29.86 -13.21
N GLN A 226 20.78 29.39 -14.19
CA GLN A 226 20.92 29.73 -15.61
C GLN A 226 19.96 30.85 -16.07
N GLY A 227 19.23 31.48 -15.12
CA GLY A 227 18.35 32.61 -15.40
C GLY A 227 16.91 32.22 -15.75
N LEU A 228 16.51 30.98 -15.50
CA LEU A 228 15.10 30.56 -15.60
C LEU A 228 14.43 30.63 -14.24
N GLU A 229 13.14 30.93 -14.21
CA GLU A 229 12.35 30.93 -12.98
C GLU A 229 11.25 29.88 -13.04
N PHE A 230 10.85 29.41 -11.87
CA PHE A 230 9.82 28.35 -11.72
C PHE A 230 8.90 28.68 -10.56
N HIS A 231 7.61 28.45 -10.75
CA HIS A 231 6.61 28.51 -9.69
C HIS A 231 5.53 27.43 -9.89
N ALA A 232 4.54 27.41 -9.00
CA ALA A 232 3.39 26.51 -9.02
C ALA A 232 3.78 25.03 -9.20
N LEU A 233 4.93 24.59 -8.62
CA LEU A 233 5.28 23.17 -8.63
C LEU A 233 4.24 22.39 -7.82
N ARG A 234 3.48 21.55 -8.51
CA ARG A 234 2.47 20.69 -7.90
C ARG A 234 2.74 19.25 -8.31
N THR A 235 2.63 18.36 -7.35
CA THR A 235 2.85 16.93 -7.60
C THR A 235 1.74 16.13 -6.96
N ARG A 236 1.38 15.00 -7.59
CA ARG A 236 0.45 14.04 -7.00
C ARG A 236 0.80 12.62 -7.41
N GLN A 237 0.49 11.68 -6.55
CA GLN A 237 0.65 10.26 -6.82
C GLN A 237 -0.70 9.61 -7.15
N ALA A 238 -0.74 8.72 -8.13
CA ALA A 238 -1.92 7.93 -8.50
C ALA A 238 -1.50 6.46 -8.71
N GLY A 239 -1.50 5.68 -7.62
CA GLY A 239 -0.94 4.34 -7.59
C GLY A 239 0.55 4.37 -7.94
N THR A 240 0.95 3.62 -8.96
CA THR A 240 2.34 3.57 -9.43
C THR A 240 2.77 4.74 -10.32
N ARG A 241 1.87 5.70 -10.63
CA ARG A 241 2.16 6.87 -11.47
C ARG A 241 2.35 8.11 -10.61
N ALA A 242 3.29 8.95 -11.01
CA ALA A 242 3.47 10.31 -10.48
C ALA A 242 3.03 11.34 -11.54
N PHE A 243 2.39 12.41 -11.11
CA PHE A 243 2.07 13.56 -11.96
C PHE A 243 2.78 14.77 -11.38
N VAL A 244 3.46 15.51 -12.25
CA VAL A 244 4.24 16.69 -11.91
C VAL A 244 3.82 17.80 -12.84
N SER A 245 3.43 18.94 -12.31
CA SER A 245 3.18 20.16 -13.08
C SER A 245 3.90 21.32 -12.47
N PHE A 246 4.42 22.21 -13.30
CA PHE A 246 5.03 23.46 -12.88
C PHE A 246 4.97 24.49 -14.00
N HIS A 247 5.11 25.75 -13.64
CA HIS A 247 5.21 26.85 -14.60
C HIS A 247 6.70 27.21 -14.78
N LEU A 248 7.10 27.32 -16.05
CA LEU A 248 8.43 27.73 -16.47
C LEU A 248 8.34 29.16 -16.99
N MET A 249 8.91 30.07 -16.25
CA MET A 249 8.99 31.49 -16.61
C MET A 249 10.22 31.74 -17.45
N VAL A 250 10.00 32.29 -18.64
CA VAL A 250 11.03 32.60 -19.64
C VAL A 250 10.93 34.03 -20.11
N PRO A 251 12.00 34.64 -20.67
CA PRO A 251 11.92 35.98 -21.27
C PRO A 251 10.82 36.02 -22.35
N GLY A 252 9.91 37.00 -22.29
CA GLY A 252 8.80 37.12 -23.22
C GLY A 252 9.22 37.35 -24.68
N ALA A 253 10.47 37.75 -24.91
CA ALA A 253 11.06 37.85 -26.25
C ALA A 253 11.41 36.49 -26.89
N TRP A 254 11.33 35.39 -26.13
CA TRP A 254 11.61 34.05 -26.69
C TRP A 254 10.49 33.62 -27.64
N THR A 255 10.89 32.87 -28.66
CA THR A 255 9.90 32.20 -29.49
C THR A 255 9.28 31.03 -28.74
N VAL A 256 8.07 30.64 -29.05
CA VAL A 256 7.42 29.45 -28.52
C VAL A 256 8.30 28.22 -28.72
N GLN A 257 8.96 28.10 -29.90
CA GLN A 257 9.87 26.99 -30.16
C GLN A 257 11.04 26.95 -29.16
N HIS A 258 11.64 28.11 -28.87
CA HIS A 258 12.78 28.15 -27.94
C HIS A 258 12.35 27.78 -26.49
N GLY A 259 11.21 28.30 -26.05
CA GLY A 259 10.63 27.91 -24.74
C GLY A 259 10.29 26.42 -24.67
N HIS A 260 9.69 25.87 -25.74
CA HIS A 260 9.38 24.44 -25.82
C HIS A 260 10.65 23.56 -25.72
N ASP A 261 11.73 23.93 -26.43
CA ASP A 261 13.00 23.17 -26.39
C ASP A 261 13.60 23.13 -24.96
N TRP A 262 13.42 24.20 -24.18
CA TRP A 262 13.82 24.22 -22.78
C TRP A 262 12.90 23.38 -21.90
N SER A 263 11.59 23.44 -22.09
CA SER A 263 10.63 22.58 -21.39
C SER A 263 10.96 21.12 -21.57
N GLU A 264 11.14 20.68 -22.84
CA GLU A 264 11.47 19.27 -23.14
C GLU A 264 12.79 18.82 -22.50
N ARG A 265 13.79 19.70 -22.45
CA ARG A 265 15.07 19.41 -21.79
C ARG A 265 14.89 19.18 -20.28
N ILE A 266 14.18 20.07 -19.61
CA ILE A 266 13.91 20.01 -18.17
C ILE A 266 13.06 18.77 -17.85
N GLU A 267 11.99 18.55 -18.61
CA GLU A 267 11.14 17.38 -18.47
C GLU A 267 11.90 16.07 -18.67
N ALA A 268 12.80 16.01 -19.65
CA ALA A 268 13.63 14.83 -19.88
C ALA A 268 14.57 14.56 -18.69
N GLU A 269 15.12 15.58 -18.05
CA GLU A 269 15.96 15.45 -16.87
C GLU A 269 15.16 14.97 -15.66
N ILE A 270 14.00 15.57 -15.40
CA ILE A 270 13.09 15.14 -14.35
C ILE A 270 12.65 13.69 -14.58
N ARG A 271 12.31 13.32 -15.82
CA ARG A 271 11.89 11.97 -16.21
C ARG A 271 13.00 10.91 -16.03
N ARG A 272 14.28 11.31 -16.09
CA ARG A 272 15.41 10.42 -15.75
C ARG A 272 15.53 10.21 -14.24
N ALA A 273 15.25 11.24 -13.43
CA ALA A 273 15.28 11.15 -11.96
C ALA A 273 14.06 10.41 -11.40
N VAL A 274 12.87 10.67 -11.97
CA VAL A 274 11.59 10.10 -11.55
C VAL A 274 10.92 9.43 -12.76
N SER A 275 11.35 8.20 -13.07
CA SER A 275 11.02 7.51 -14.32
C SER A 275 9.54 7.19 -14.55
N HIS A 276 8.71 7.23 -13.50
CA HIS A 276 7.26 6.99 -13.57
C HIS A 276 6.45 8.30 -13.57
N ALA A 277 7.12 9.46 -13.67
CA ALA A 277 6.45 10.75 -13.69
C ALA A 277 5.90 11.11 -15.09
N HIS A 278 4.67 11.61 -15.09
CA HIS A 278 4.05 12.35 -16.19
C HIS A 278 4.20 13.84 -15.88
N ILE A 279 4.91 14.55 -16.74
CA ILE A 279 5.27 15.94 -16.50
C ILE A 279 4.50 16.83 -17.47
N THR A 280 3.99 17.93 -16.97
CA THR A 280 3.31 18.99 -17.75
C THR A 280 3.93 20.32 -17.35
N THR A 281 4.46 21.05 -18.34
CA THR A 281 5.04 22.37 -18.16
C THR A 281 4.13 23.42 -18.79
N HIS A 282 3.86 24.50 -18.05
CA HIS A 282 3.22 25.69 -18.58
C HIS A 282 4.27 26.79 -18.78
N LEU A 283 4.35 27.33 -20.01
CA LEU A 283 5.29 28.40 -20.34
C LEU A 283 4.68 29.76 -20.08
N GLU A 284 5.39 30.63 -19.38
CA GLU A 284 4.93 31.98 -19.03
C GLU A 284 6.04 33.02 -19.23
N PRO A 285 5.68 34.23 -19.70
CA PRO A 285 6.65 35.33 -19.80
C PRO A 285 6.95 35.93 -18.41
N MET A 286 8.24 36.14 -18.12
CA MET A 286 8.69 36.72 -16.82
C MET A 286 8.17 38.12 -16.58
N GLU A 287 7.95 38.87 -17.66
CA GLU A 287 7.58 40.30 -17.61
C GLU A 287 6.07 40.53 -17.44
N ASP A 288 5.25 39.48 -17.60
CA ASP A 288 3.79 39.61 -17.47
C ASP A 288 3.35 39.45 -16.01
N PRO A 289 2.73 40.48 -15.42
CA PRO A 289 2.20 40.38 -14.05
C PRO A 289 1.19 39.25 -13.86
N VAL A 290 0.45 38.86 -14.91
CA VAL A 290 -0.54 37.77 -14.87
C VAL A 290 0.15 36.41 -14.59
N SER A 291 1.40 36.25 -15.02
CA SER A 291 2.20 35.03 -14.75
C SER A 291 2.43 34.77 -13.25
N LEU A 292 2.28 35.78 -12.40
CA LEU A 292 2.43 35.63 -10.94
C LEU A 292 1.09 35.43 -10.21
N ALA A 293 -0.03 35.58 -10.89
CA ALA A 293 -1.37 35.55 -10.29
C ALA A 293 -1.85 34.12 -9.96
N ASP A 294 -1.19 33.08 -10.46
CA ASP A 294 -1.60 31.67 -10.30
C ASP A 294 -0.56 30.80 -9.57
N GLN A 295 0.30 31.44 -8.76
CA GLN A 295 1.23 30.71 -7.88
C GLN A 295 0.47 29.80 -6.90
N ASP A 296 -0.63 30.29 -6.35
CA ASP A 296 -1.53 29.53 -5.49
C ASP A 296 -2.52 28.67 -6.31
N LEU A 297 -3.15 27.68 -5.68
CA LEU A 297 -4.11 26.81 -6.33
C LEU A 297 -5.36 27.60 -6.76
N ASP A 298 -5.83 28.49 -5.89
CA ASP A 298 -7.00 29.34 -6.13
C ASP A 298 -6.51 30.73 -6.55
N ARG A 299 -6.80 31.11 -7.81
CA ARG A 299 -6.57 32.49 -8.24
C ARG A 299 -7.45 33.40 -7.38
N GLN A 300 -6.84 34.41 -6.75
CA GLN A 300 -7.61 35.49 -6.15
C GLN A 300 -8.31 36.24 -7.30
N ALA A 301 -9.63 36.17 -7.32
CA ALA A 301 -10.40 36.99 -8.24
C ALA A 301 -10.28 38.45 -7.77
N ASP A 302 -9.70 39.31 -8.62
CA ASP A 302 -9.72 40.74 -8.43
C ASP A 302 -11.16 41.32 -8.48
#